data_af41ffce7210fc5eb081780b13d67ab0
#
_entry.id   af41ffce7210fc5eb081780b13d67ab0
#
_cell.length_a   1.000
_cell.length_b   1.000
_cell.length_c   1.000
_cell.angle_alpha   90.00
_cell.angle_beta   90.00
_cell.angle_gamma   90.00
#
_symmetry.space_group_name_H-M   'P 1'
#
loop_
_entity.id
_entity.type
_entity.pdbx_description
1 polymer ?
#
loop_
_entity_poly.entity_id
_entity_poly.type
_entity_poly.pdbx_seq_one_letter_code
_entity_poly.pdbx_strand_id
1 'polypeptide(L)'
;MKMEMASYLGEIVLGHDSKTFVAVRASPHLVKMVQSGNSLSRTAAFKALAQISSYQPNAKILVEAGVVKIMVEEMFSRRIYDEPMNSKIEAAAILANIFESELELEKLQVNNHGHTITSDYVVYNIFDMLKNSTPDKLNIYLIRIILCLTKTQKSIATIVSVVKTTEASHTLTELINNPHDDLAITAIKLLCTLSPYMGHTLAERLCKTGGQPESLIQSPTEINQITERHAVSAKYVAKLPHQNLTLNLAILSKNAVPTILKTINQIQRSGTRSSRYASAYLEGLVGTLVRFTTTLYEPQILFLARNYNFTSVFTELLIKPSSDEVQRLSAIGLENLSSQSINLSKAPQIKRTKFVKLFYLPKFLSFGSSKRRKLPGCPVHRGACSSQNTFCLVDAKAVERLLACLDHENVEVVEAALSAIITLLDEKVDVDKSVSMLSEVNAVQRVLNLVKEHQQEGLWQKSLWVIDKFLMKGGDKSASDISQDRLLPATLVNAFHHGDGNTREMAEKILRHLNQMPNSSTSNYTM
;
A
#
# COMPACT_ATOMS: atom_id res chain seq x y z
N MET A 1 30.18 39.06 -23.79
CA MET A 1 30.10 37.85 -24.65
C MET A 1 29.84 36.55 -23.87
N LYS A 2 30.72 36.02 -22.95
CA LYS A 2 30.43 34.77 -22.20
C LYS A 2 29.17 34.84 -21.34
N MET A 3 28.98 35.94 -20.64
CA MET A 3 27.80 36.19 -19.80
C MET A 3 26.52 36.29 -20.63
N GLU A 4 26.55 37.01 -21.75
CA GLU A 4 25.42 37.12 -22.67
C GLU A 4 25.03 35.79 -23.29
N MET A 5 26.03 34.95 -23.68
CA MET A 5 25.77 33.60 -24.13
C MET A 5 25.16 32.71 -23.04
N ALA A 6 25.62 32.81 -21.79
CA ALA A 6 25.05 32.04 -20.69
C ALA A 6 23.61 32.50 -20.39
N SER A 7 23.36 33.81 -20.42
CA SER A 7 22.00 34.38 -20.28
C SER A 7 21.07 33.89 -21.39
N TYR A 8 21.54 33.89 -22.63
CA TYR A 8 20.81 33.40 -23.79
C TYR A 8 20.50 31.90 -23.68
N LEU A 9 21.46 31.08 -23.24
CA LEU A 9 21.24 29.62 -23.00
C LEU A 9 20.21 29.37 -21.89
N GLY A 10 20.09 30.24 -20.90
CA GLY A 10 19.09 30.13 -19.84
C GLY A 10 17.66 30.46 -20.29
N GLU A 11 17.50 31.12 -21.41
CA GLU A 11 16.19 31.59 -21.93
C GLU A 11 15.72 30.80 -23.15
N ILE A 12 16.65 30.21 -23.91
CA ILE A 12 16.33 29.53 -25.18
C ILE A 12 15.76 28.12 -24.95
N VAL A 13 14.70 27.79 -25.67
CA VAL A 13 14.18 26.43 -25.74
C VAL A 13 14.94 25.65 -26.83
N LEU A 14 15.78 24.72 -26.44
CA LEU A 14 16.57 23.89 -27.34
C LEU A 14 15.81 22.61 -27.72
N GLY A 15 15.95 22.18 -28.99
CA GLY A 15 15.53 20.84 -29.43
C GLY A 15 16.37 19.74 -28.76
N HIS A 16 15.85 18.50 -28.75
CA HIS A 16 16.50 17.37 -28.06
C HIS A 16 17.96 17.16 -28.42
N ASP A 17 18.30 17.15 -29.71
CA ASP A 17 19.68 16.91 -30.19
C ASP A 17 20.63 18.05 -29.79
N SER A 18 20.13 19.28 -29.80
CA SER A 18 20.92 20.47 -29.43
C SER A 18 21.20 20.52 -27.93
N LYS A 19 20.29 20.00 -27.06
CA LYS A 19 20.45 20.02 -25.59
C LYS A 19 21.71 19.27 -25.15
N THR A 20 21.96 18.09 -25.69
CA THR A 20 23.13 17.27 -25.34
C THR A 20 24.42 17.91 -25.85
N PHE A 21 24.41 18.41 -27.10
CA PHE A 21 25.56 19.09 -27.66
C PHE A 21 25.95 20.35 -26.83
N VAL A 22 24.98 21.15 -26.46
CA VAL A 22 25.21 22.33 -25.61
C VAL A 22 25.71 21.91 -24.23
N ALA A 23 25.15 20.86 -23.61
CA ALA A 23 25.58 20.38 -22.31
C ALA A 23 27.08 20.02 -22.31
N VAL A 24 27.53 19.26 -23.27
CA VAL A 24 28.96 18.87 -23.39
C VAL A 24 29.88 20.09 -23.53
N ARG A 25 29.51 21.05 -24.35
CA ARG A 25 30.36 22.22 -24.66
C ARG A 25 30.31 23.32 -23.60
N ALA A 26 29.13 23.61 -23.08
CA ALA A 26 28.92 24.74 -22.19
C ALA A 26 29.19 24.41 -20.69
N SER A 27 28.90 23.21 -20.22
CA SER A 27 28.94 22.88 -18.78
C SER A 27 30.29 23.20 -18.10
N PRO A 28 31.47 22.86 -18.66
CA PRO A 28 32.75 23.20 -18.02
C PRO A 28 32.98 24.71 -17.89
N HIS A 29 32.48 25.50 -18.83
CA HIS A 29 32.58 26.96 -18.80
C HIS A 29 31.60 27.57 -17.80
N LEU A 30 30.37 27.06 -17.75
CA LEU A 30 29.35 27.52 -16.81
C LEU A 30 29.75 27.23 -15.36
N VAL A 31 30.38 26.08 -15.08
CA VAL A 31 30.96 25.74 -13.78
C VAL A 31 31.98 26.79 -13.33
N LYS A 32 32.90 27.18 -14.20
CA LYS A 32 33.88 28.25 -13.91
C LYS A 32 33.21 29.61 -13.67
N MET A 33 32.11 29.91 -14.37
CA MET A 33 31.36 31.13 -14.17
C MET A 33 30.62 31.16 -12.82
N VAL A 34 30.08 30.03 -12.35
CA VAL A 34 29.49 29.94 -10.99
C VAL A 34 30.52 30.24 -9.92
N GLN A 35 31.76 29.80 -10.08
CA GLN A 35 32.86 30.06 -9.15
C GLN A 35 33.43 31.49 -9.25
N SER A 36 33.07 32.25 -10.24
CA SER A 36 33.56 33.63 -10.41
C SER A 36 33.00 34.56 -9.34
N GLY A 37 33.73 35.61 -9.02
CA GLY A 37 33.27 36.68 -8.08
C GLY A 37 32.22 37.61 -8.65
N ASN A 38 31.85 37.51 -9.91
CA ASN A 38 30.89 38.39 -10.57
C ASN A 38 29.47 37.86 -10.43
N SER A 39 28.60 38.60 -9.73
CA SER A 39 27.22 38.21 -9.44
C SER A 39 26.37 37.99 -10.72
N LEU A 40 26.50 38.86 -11.71
CA LEU A 40 25.75 38.72 -12.98
C LEU A 40 26.18 37.49 -13.77
N SER A 41 27.49 37.22 -13.80
CA SER A 41 28.00 35.99 -14.45
C SER A 41 27.52 34.71 -13.75
N ARG A 42 27.48 34.73 -12.43
CA ARG A 42 26.97 33.62 -11.62
C ARG A 42 25.49 33.37 -11.89
N THR A 43 24.67 34.42 -11.84
CA THR A 43 23.22 34.32 -12.10
C THR A 43 22.94 33.80 -13.50
N ALA A 44 23.65 34.26 -14.51
CA ALA A 44 23.52 33.75 -15.88
C ALA A 44 23.91 32.26 -15.99
N ALA A 45 24.99 31.87 -15.32
CA ALA A 45 25.43 30.48 -15.29
C ALA A 45 24.44 29.53 -14.60
N PHE A 46 23.85 29.95 -13.47
CA PHE A 46 22.80 29.18 -12.78
C PHE A 46 21.57 28.96 -13.66
N LYS A 47 21.07 30.01 -14.32
CA LYS A 47 19.93 29.92 -15.25
C LYS A 47 20.23 28.94 -16.39
N ALA A 48 21.43 29.04 -17.00
CA ALA A 48 21.84 28.16 -18.07
C ALA A 48 21.96 26.69 -17.60
N LEU A 49 22.55 26.44 -16.43
CA LEU A 49 22.67 25.09 -15.86
C LEU A 49 21.30 24.52 -15.48
N ALA A 50 20.39 25.34 -14.95
CA ALA A 50 19.02 24.92 -14.64
C ALA A 50 18.29 24.47 -15.91
N GLN A 51 18.44 25.21 -17.02
CA GLN A 51 17.86 24.85 -18.32
C GLN A 51 18.46 23.56 -18.89
N ILE A 52 19.79 23.41 -18.81
CA ILE A 52 20.50 22.21 -19.28
C ILE A 52 20.12 20.99 -18.44
N SER A 53 20.03 21.13 -17.11
CA SER A 53 19.70 20.05 -16.17
C SER A 53 18.25 19.58 -16.29
N SER A 54 17.35 20.38 -16.82
CA SER A 54 15.95 20.00 -17.02
C SER A 54 15.75 18.85 -18.02
N TYR A 55 16.78 18.54 -18.80
CA TYR A 55 16.81 17.40 -19.73
C TYR A 55 17.58 16.24 -19.11
N GLN A 56 16.88 15.21 -18.64
CA GLN A 56 17.47 14.10 -17.90
C GLN A 56 18.69 13.43 -18.55
N PRO A 57 18.76 13.21 -19.87
CA PRO A 57 19.94 12.62 -20.50
C PRO A 57 21.24 13.41 -20.28
N ASN A 58 21.15 14.70 -19.95
CA ASN A 58 22.33 15.53 -19.65
C ASN A 58 22.92 15.29 -18.26
N ALA A 59 22.24 14.57 -17.38
CA ALA A 59 22.66 14.39 -15.99
C ALA A 59 24.08 13.84 -15.86
N LYS A 60 24.42 12.79 -16.64
CA LYS A 60 25.75 12.20 -16.64
C LYS A 60 26.84 13.20 -17.10
N ILE A 61 26.56 13.99 -18.14
CA ILE A 61 27.46 15.03 -18.64
C ILE A 61 27.71 16.09 -17.56
N LEU A 62 26.66 16.52 -16.85
CA LEU A 62 26.76 17.51 -15.77
C LEU A 62 27.55 16.98 -14.58
N VAL A 63 27.40 15.70 -14.25
CA VAL A 63 28.20 15.03 -13.21
C VAL A 63 29.69 15.01 -13.61
N GLU A 64 30.02 14.58 -14.83
CA GLU A 64 31.38 14.54 -15.36
C GLU A 64 32.02 15.94 -15.44
N ALA A 65 31.22 16.97 -15.69
CA ALA A 65 31.67 18.38 -15.66
C ALA A 65 31.87 18.93 -14.25
N GLY A 66 31.59 18.16 -13.20
CA GLY A 66 31.79 18.58 -11.80
C GLY A 66 30.69 19.50 -11.24
N VAL A 67 29.53 19.57 -11.90
CA VAL A 67 28.42 20.43 -11.49
C VAL A 67 27.90 20.04 -10.10
N VAL A 68 27.77 18.76 -9.79
CA VAL A 68 27.23 18.27 -8.49
C VAL A 68 27.99 18.84 -7.31
N LYS A 69 29.32 18.76 -7.34
CA LYS A 69 30.18 19.25 -6.26
C LYS A 69 29.95 20.74 -6.00
N ILE A 70 29.95 21.54 -7.05
CA ILE A 70 29.81 22.99 -6.93
C ILE A 70 28.42 23.38 -6.47
N MET A 71 27.38 22.68 -6.95
CA MET A 71 26.00 22.95 -6.51
C MET A 71 25.81 22.59 -5.01
N VAL A 72 26.41 21.52 -4.53
CA VAL A 72 26.38 21.16 -3.10
C VAL A 72 27.14 22.20 -2.26
N GLU A 73 28.32 22.65 -2.70
CA GLU A 73 29.09 23.71 -2.04
C GLU A 73 28.28 25.01 -1.98
N GLU A 74 27.60 25.39 -3.06
CA GLU A 74 26.79 26.60 -3.12
C GLU A 74 25.53 26.50 -2.25
N MET A 75 24.85 25.36 -2.28
CA MET A 75 23.66 25.10 -1.48
C MET A 75 23.95 25.20 0.03
N PHE A 76 25.12 24.72 0.50
CA PHE A 76 25.52 24.76 1.90
C PHE A 76 26.36 25.98 2.27
N SER A 77 26.63 26.90 1.33
CA SER A 77 27.45 28.08 1.60
C SER A 77 26.80 28.97 2.67
N ARG A 78 27.61 29.46 3.62
CA ARG A 78 27.19 30.43 4.65
C ARG A 78 27.55 31.89 4.26
N ARG A 79 27.62 32.18 2.98
CA ARG A 79 27.96 33.54 2.54
C ARG A 79 26.89 34.54 2.99
N ILE A 80 27.34 35.57 3.68
CA ILE A 80 26.48 36.58 4.34
C ILE A 80 26.10 37.73 3.40
N TYR A 81 26.78 37.86 2.25
CA TYR A 81 26.66 39.04 1.38
C TYR A 81 26.00 38.68 0.03
N ASP A 82 25.02 39.51 -0.35
CA ASP A 82 24.31 39.65 -1.64
C ASP A 82 23.60 38.39 -2.19
N GLU A 83 22.28 38.39 -2.07
CA GLU A 83 21.30 37.44 -2.64
C GLU A 83 21.69 35.94 -2.50
N PRO A 84 22.14 35.48 -1.32
CA PRO A 84 22.57 34.07 -1.17
C PRO A 84 21.41 33.07 -1.33
N MET A 85 20.15 33.54 -1.22
CA MET A 85 18.99 32.67 -1.23
C MET A 85 18.62 32.21 -2.64
N ASN A 86 18.72 33.09 -3.66
CA ASN A 86 18.41 32.71 -5.04
C ASN A 86 19.40 31.68 -5.58
N SER A 87 20.69 31.84 -5.29
CA SER A 87 21.71 30.88 -5.73
C SER A 87 21.51 29.49 -5.08
N LYS A 88 21.07 29.43 -3.81
CA LYS A 88 20.73 28.16 -3.14
C LYS A 88 19.52 27.48 -3.77
N ILE A 89 18.48 28.25 -4.12
CA ILE A 89 17.31 27.71 -4.81
C ILE A 89 17.69 27.12 -6.16
N GLU A 90 18.47 27.83 -6.96
CA GLU A 90 18.92 27.36 -8.26
C GLU A 90 19.86 26.15 -8.15
N ALA A 91 20.80 26.16 -7.19
CA ALA A 91 21.67 25.01 -6.93
C ALA A 91 20.87 23.78 -6.52
N ALA A 92 19.89 23.90 -5.63
CA ALA A 92 19.03 22.81 -5.21
C ALA A 92 18.15 22.30 -6.38
N ALA A 93 17.65 23.21 -7.23
CA ALA A 93 16.87 22.84 -8.42
C ALA A 93 17.70 22.01 -9.42
N ILE A 94 18.93 22.44 -9.68
CA ILE A 94 19.86 21.75 -10.59
C ILE A 94 20.18 20.35 -10.04
N LEU A 95 20.48 20.24 -8.73
CA LEU A 95 20.75 18.96 -8.08
C LEU A 95 19.53 18.03 -8.15
N ALA A 96 18.33 18.52 -7.83
CA ALA A 96 17.10 17.74 -7.91
C ALA A 96 16.89 17.19 -9.34
N ASN A 97 17.07 18.02 -10.37
CA ASN A 97 16.93 17.59 -11.76
C ASN A 97 17.96 16.53 -12.14
N ILE A 98 19.22 16.67 -11.71
CA ILE A 98 20.28 15.69 -11.99
C ILE A 98 19.97 14.36 -11.31
N PHE A 99 19.52 14.37 -10.02
CA PHE A 99 19.30 13.16 -9.24
C PHE A 99 18.01 12.42 -9.59
N GLU A 100 17.08 13.05 -10.29
CA GLU A 100 15.90 12.36 -10.84
C GLU A 100 16.24 11.37 -11.96
N SER A 101 17.43 11.51 -12.57
CA SER A 101 17.93 10.57 -13.56
C SER A 101 18.47 9.26 -12.94
N GLU A 102 18.69 8.26 -13.78
CA GLU A 102 19.21 6.95 -13.36
C GLU A 102 20.73 7.01 -13.12
N LEU A 103 21.16 7.61 -12.01
CA LEU A 103 22.55 7.70 -11.59
C LEU A 103 22.82 6.85 -10.35
N GLU A 104 24.03 6.33 -10.22
CA GLU A 104 24.51 5.67 -9.00
C GLU A 104 24.89 6.73 -7.95
N LEU A 105 23.90 7.29 -7.26
CA LEU A 105 24.08 8.40 -6.33
C LEU A 105 25.07 8.09 -5.21
N GLU A 106 25.18 6.84 -4.78
CA GLU A 106 26.09 6.41 -3.72
C GLU A 106 27.59 6.61 -4.06
N LYS A 107 27.92 6.70 -5.35
CA LYS A 107 29.30 6.90 -5.83
C LYS A 107 29.64 8.38 -6.02
N LEU A 108 28.67 9.28 -5.99
CA LEU A 108 28.88 10.70 -6.27
C LEU A 108 29.52 11.41 -5.06
N GLN A 109 30.79 11.78 -5.21
CA GLN A 109 31.51 12.57 -4.22
C GLN A 109 31.12 14.06 -4.33
N VAL A 110 30.93 14.70 -3.18
CA VAL A 110 30.47 16.09 -3.09
C VAL A 110 31.53 17.07 -2.56
N ASN A 111 32.62 16.55 -1.98
CA ASN A 111 33.73 17.37 -1.48
C ASN A 111 35.06 16.63 -1.52
N ASN A 112 36.16 17.35 -1.21
CA ASN A 112 37.52 16.79 -1.19
C ASN A 112 37.77 15.86 0.01
N HIS A 113 36.84 15.81 0.98
CA HIS A 113 36.93 14.94 2.18
C HIS A 113 36.34 13.55 1.91
N GLY A 114 35.91 13.26 0.67
CA GLY A 114 35.37 11.97 0.28
C GLY A 114 33.91 11.73 0.69
N HIS A 115 33.19 12.74 1.15
CA HIS A 115 31.77 12.60 1.42
C HIS A 115 31.01 12.39 0.11
N THR A 116 30.09 11.42 0.10
CA THR A 116 29.16 11.20 -0.99
C THR A 116 27.88 11.96 -0.77
N ILE A 117 27.07 12.12 -1.82
CA ILE A 117 25.76 12.78 -1.72
C ILE A 117 24.81 12.07 -0.74
N THR A 118 25.00 10.77 -0.52
CA THR A 118 24.20 9.94 0.40
C THR A 118 24.76 9.88 1.82
N SER A 119 25.81 10.63 2.12
CA SER A 119 26.44 10.65 3.45
C SER A 119 25.58 11.36 4.49
N ASP A 120 25.74 10.98 5.76
CA ASP A 120 25.10 11.64 6.91
C ASP A 120 25.31 13.16 6.89
N TYR A 121 26.50 13.61 6.50
CA TYR A 121 26.84 15.03 6.40
C TYR A 121 25.87 15.78 5.45
N VAL A 122 25.63 15.26 4.26
CA VAL A 122 24.76 15.91 3.27
C VAL A 122 23.31 15.86 3.73
N VAL A 123 22.84 14.69 4.14
CA VAL A 123 21.46 14.49 4.61
C VAL A 123 21.15 15.38 5.82
N TYR A 124 22.07 15.46 6.78
CA TYR A 124 21.93 16.32 7.96
C TYR A 124 21.78 17.79 7.57
N ASN A 125 22.68 18.29 6.70
CA ASN A 125 22.63 19.70 6.28
C ASN A 125 21.33 20.04 5.53
N ILE A 126 20.80 19.13 4.72
CA ILE A 126 19.51 19.34 4.05
C ILE A 126 18.38 19.46 5.07
N PHE A 127 18.30 18.57 6.06
CA PHE A 127 17.28 18.66 7.10
C PHE A 127 17.46 19.88 8.03
N ASP A 128 18.69 20.28 8.31
CA ASP A 128 18.97 21.51 9.04
C ASP A 128 18.45 22.76 8.28
N MET A 129 18.64 22.79 6.97
CA MET A 129 18.08 23.85 6.13
C MET A 129 16.55 23.86 6.16
N LEU A 130 15.89 22.69 6.08
CA LEU A 130 14.43 22.57 6.14
C LEU A 130 13.86 23.09 7.47
N LYS A 131 14.57 22.91 8.58
CA LYS A 131 14.17 23.42 9.91
C LYS A 131 14.28 24.94 10.06
N ASN A 132 15.20 25.56 9.33
CA ASN A 132 15.56 26.97 9.49
C ASN A 132 14.72 27.96 8.63
N SER A 133 13.43 27.64 8.41
CA SER A 133 12.45 28.53 7.75
C SER A 133 12.92 29.04 6.38
N THR A 134 13.35 28.15 5.53
CA THR A 134 13.73 28.48 4.14
C THR A 134 12.49 28.73 3.28
N PRO A 135 12.63 29.46 2.14
CA PRO A 135 11.51 29.67 1.21
C PRO A 135 10.91 28.36 0.71
N ASP A 136 9.60 28.31 0.52
CA ASP A 136 8.86 27.12 0.06
C ASP A 136 9.48 26.51 -1.20
N LYS A 137 9.90 27.35 -2.14
CA LYS A 137 10.54 26.90 -3.38
C LYS A 137 11.85 26.12 -3.13
N LEU A 138 12.66 26.55 -2.16
CA LEU A 138 13.86 25.83 -1.78
C LEU A 138 13.50 24.50 -1.08
N ASN A 139 12.52 24.54 -0.17
CA ASN A 139 12.06 23.35 0.54
C ASN A 139 11.56 22.25 -0.42
N ILE A 140 10.84 22.61 -1.48
CA ILE A 140 10.42 21.65 -2.51
C ILE A 140 11.63 20.94 -3.12
N TYR A 141 12.67 21.67 -3.53
CA TYR A 141 13.86 21.06 -4.13
C TYR A 141 14.66 20.23 -3.13
N LEU A 142 14.80 20.69 -1.88
CA LEU A 142 15.47 19.93 -0.83
C LEU A 142 14.78 18.58 -0.57
N ILE A 143 13.44 18.58 -0.50
CA ILE A 143 12.67 17.33 -0.31
C ILE A 143 12.76 16.45 -1.56
N ARG A 144 12.73 17.02 -2.78
CA ARG A 144 12.95 16.27 -4.03
C ARG A 144 14.31 15.57 -4.05
N ILE A 145 15.37 16.27 -3.59
CA ILE A 145 16.70 15.65 -3.43
C ILE A 145 16.63 14.46 -2.48
N ILE A 146 16.05 14.62 -1.30
CA ILE A 146 15.89 13.52 -0.34
C ILE A 146 15.10 12.36 -0.96
N LEU A 147 14.00 12.62 -1.67
CA LEU A 147 13.22 11.59 -2.37
C LEU A 147 14.07 10.81 -3.38
N CYS A 148 14.96 11.48 -4.11
CA CYS A 148 15.89 10.78 -5.00
C CYS A 148 16.87 9.89 -4.24
N LEU A 149 17.35 10.34 -3.07
CA LEU A 149 18.26 9.58 -2.21
C LEU A 149 17.58 8.35 -1.59
N THR A 150 16.24 8.31 -1.47
CA THR A 150 15.51 7.14 -0.93
C THR A 150 15.47 5.93 -1.88
N LYS A 151 16.01 6.02 -3.09
CA LYS A 151 15.98 4.93 -4.07
C LYS A 151 16.81 3.72 -3.67
N THR A 152 17.80 3.87 -2.76
CA THR A 152 18.64 2.76 -2.31
C THR A 152 18.43 2.49 -0.81
N GLN A 153 18.52 1.22 -0.44
CA GLN A 153 18.28 0.78 0.95
C GLN A 153 19.29 1.39 1.94
N LYS A 154 20.54 1.54 1.53
CA LYS A 154 21.58 2.15 2.34
C LYS A 154 21.29 3.62 2.64
N SER A 155 20.91 4.37 1.63
CA SER A 155 20.56 5.80 1.77
C SER A 155 19.32 6.00 2.62
N ILE A 156 18.31 5.13 2.50
CA ILE A 156 17.12 5.18 3.37
C ILE A 156 17.51 5.01 4.83
N ALA A 157 18.39 4.08 5.16
CA ALA A 157 18.85 3.88 6.54
C ALA A 157 19.50 5.15 7.11
N THR A 158 20.35 5.81 6.32
CA THR A 158 20.96 7.11 6.66
C THR A 158 19.90 8.18 6.88
N ILE A 159 18.94 8.32 5.95
CA ILE A 159 17.87 9.32 6.05
C ILE A 159 17.02 9.08 7.31
N VAL A 160 16.59 7.86 7.56
CA VAL A 160 15.81 7.50 8.76
C VAL A 160 16.57 7.81 10.04
N SER A 161 17.87 7.51 10.09
CA SER A 161 18.74 7.84 11.23
C SER A 161 18.79 9.34 11.48
N VAL A 162 19.05 10.13 10.44
CA VAL A 162 19.12 11.60 10.54
C VAL A 162 17.76 12.19 10.92
N VAL A 163 16.66 11.73 10.33
CA VAL A 163 15.30 12.22 10.67
C VAL A 163 14.98 11.96 12.14
N LYS A 164 15.39 10.81 12.69
CA LYS A 164 15.19 10.49 14.12
C LYS A 164 16.04 11.37 15.03
N THR A 165 17.33 11.53 14.72
CA THR A 165 18.28 12.30 15.57
C THR A 165 18.03 13.79 15.53
N THR A 166 17.56 14.34 14.43
CA THR A 166 17.28 15.79 14.25
C THR A 166 15.84 16.19 14.56
N GLU A 167 14.97 15.23 14.86
CA GLU A 167 13.52 15.45 14.99
C GLU A 167 12.86 16.09 13.73
N ALA A 168 13.47 15.92 12.57
CA ALA A 168 12.95 16.46 11.31
C ALA A 168 11.55 15.89 10.93
N SER A 169 11.14 14.80 11.55
CA SER A 169 9.77 14.27 11.44
C SER A 169 8.70 15.29 11.83
N HIS A 170 8.98 16.17 12.81
CA HIS A 170 8.07 17.26 13.19
C HIS A 170 7.93 18.27 12.05
N THR A 171 9.07 18.77 11.54
CA THR A 171 9.09 19.73 10.42
C THR A 171 8.37 19.17 9.17
N LEU A 172 8.65 17.93 8.79
CA LEU A 172 7.99 17.28 7.66
C LEU A 172 6.46 17.13 7.87
N THR A 173 6.03 16.83 9.11
CA THR A 173 4.61 16.72 9.43
C THR A 173 3.90 18.08 9.38
N GLU A 174 4.54 19.16 9.80
CA GLU A 174 3.99 20.52 9.70
C GLU A 174 3.80 20.96 8.24
N LEU A 175 4.70 20.55 7.33
CA LEU A 175 4.60 20.86 5.90
C LEU A 175 3.39 20.25 5.21
N ILE A 176 2.74 19.23 5.80
CA ILE A 176 1.50 18.64 5.26
C ILE A 176 0.40 19.70 5.07
N ASN A 177 0.33 20.66 5.99
CA ASN A 177 -0.69 21.73 5.96
C ASN A 177 -0.23 23.00 5.29
N ASN A 178 0.94 23.00 4.65
CA ASN A 178 1.40 24.16 3.93
C ASN A 178 0.36 24.58 2.86
N PRO A 179 0.05 25.88 2.72
CA PRO A 179 -0.89 26.38 1.71
C PRO A 179 -0.36 26.22 0.28
N HIS A 180 0.94 26.05 0.10
CA HIS A 180 1.56 25.78 -1.19
C HIS A 180 1.44 24.30 -1.51
N ASP A 181 0.54 23.93 -2.43
CA ASP A 181 0.22 22.54 -2.76
C ASP A 181 1.44 21.68 -3.14
N ASP A 182 2.34 22.22 -3.97
CA ASP A 182 3.52 21.46 -4.42
C ASP A 182 4.43 21.08 -3.24
N LEU A 183 4.58 21.97 -2.25
CA LEU A 183 5.36 21.69 -1.06
C LEU A 183 4.68 20.64 -0.18
N ALA A 184 3.39 20.79 0.07
CA ALA A 184 2.61 19.82 0.84
C ALA A 184 2.64 18.42 0.18
N ILE A 185 2.39 18.35 -1.13
CA ILE A 185 2.43 17.11 -1.90
C ILE A 185 3.81 16.45 -1.82
N THR A 186 4.88 17.21 -2.00
CA THR A 186 6.25 16.69 -1.99
C THR A 186 6.64 16.19 -0.60
N ALA A 187 6.26 16.91 0.47
CA ALA A 187 6.45 16.48 1.85
C ALA A 187 5.68 15.17 2.16
N ILE A 188 4.41 15.07 1.76
CA ILE A 188 3.60 13.87 1.95
C ILE A 188 4.20 12.67 1.19
N LYS A 189 4.70 12.87 -0.03
CA LYS A 189 5.39 11.81 -0.79
C LYS A 189 6.62 11.28 -0.03
N LEU A 190 7.41 12.17 0.57
CA LEU A 190 8.55 11.75 1.39
C LEU A 190 8.09 10.98 2.64
N LEU A 191 7.07 11.46 3.34
CA LEU A 191 6.49 10.78 4.49
C LEU A 191 5.94 9.40 4.12
N CYS A 192 5.29 9.26 2.96
CA CYS A 192 4.86 7.97 2.42
C CYS A 192 6.03 6.99 2.20
N THR A 193 7.16 7.51 1.73
CA THR A 193 8.36 6.69 1.48
C THR A 193 9.04 6.27 2.79
N LEU A 194 9.00 7.11 3.83
CA LEU A 194 9.57 6.83 5.14
C LEU A 194 8.65 5.98 6.03
N SER A 195 7.36 5.89 5.74
CA SER A 195 6.37 5.21 6.58
C SER A 195 6.68 3.72 6.85
N PRO A 196 7.25 2.90 5.95
CA PRO A 196 7.64 1.53 6.26
C PRO A 196 8.72 1.41 7.34
N TYR A 197 9.57 2.43 7.50
CA TYR A 197 10.75 2.41 8.38
C TYR A 197 10.52 3.12 9.72
N MET A 198 9.60 4.07 9.77
CA MET A 198 9.33 4.87 10.97
C MET A 198 7.85 5.24 11.15
N GLY A 199 6.95 4.42 10.63
CA GLY A 199 5.51 4.70 10.59
C GLY A 199 4.90 4.98 11.96
N HIS A 200 5.32 4.29 13.03
CA HIS A 200 4.83 4.56 14.39
C HIS A 200 5.18 5.98 14.86
N THR A 201 6.42 6.41 14.64
CA THR A 201 6.87 7.77 14.97
C THR A 201 6.09 8.81 14.17
N LEU A 202 5.87 8.57 12.87
CA LEU A 202 5.11 9.48 12.01
C LEU A 202 3.63 9.56 12.42
N ALA A 203 3.01 8.43 12.75
CA ALA A 203 1.64 8.40 13.25
C ALA A 203 1.49 9.15 14.58
N GLU A 204 2.43 8.98 15.50
CA GLU A 204 2.45 9.70 16.78
C GLU A 204 2.59 11.22 16.58
N ARG A 205 3.50 11.65 15.70
CA ARG A 205 3.68 13.08 15.36
C ARG A 205 2.42 13.66 14.72
N LEU A 206 1.83 12.93 13.78
CA LEU A 206 0.59 13.34 13.12
C LEU A 206 -0.57 13.55 14.13
N CYS A 207 -0.70 12.67 15.13
CA CYS A 207 -1.71 12.81 16.17
C CYS A 207 -1.44 13.97 17.15
N LYS A 208 -0.16 14.31 17.40
CA LYS A 208 0.23 15.43 18.27
C LYS A 208 0.03 16.80 17.61
N THR A 209 0.04 16.87 16.30
CA THR A 209 -0.18 18.09 15.52
C THR A 209 -1.70 18.25 15.34
N GLY A 210 -2.33 19.10 16.12
CA GLY A 210 -3.80 19.21 16.23
C GLY A 210 -4.53 19.38 14.90
N GLY A 211 -5.58 18.57 14.68
CA GLY A 211 -6.45 18.64 13.49
C GLY A 211 -5.87 18.05 12.20
N GLN A 212 -4.70 17.47 12.25
CA GLN A 212 -3.98 16.96 11.08
C GLN A 212 -4.54 15.66 10.49
N PRO A 213 -4.84 14.61 11.29
CA PRO A 213 -5.29 13.34 10.71
C PRO A 213 -6.56 13.47 9.89
N GLU A 214 -7.51 14.28 10.37
CA GLU A 214 -8.79 14.47 9.68
C GLU A 214 -8.64 15.31 8.39
N SER A 215 -7.71 16.24 8.37
CA SER A 215 -7.49 17.11 7.20
C SER A 215 -6.95 16.33 5.99
N LEU A 216 -6.31 15.19 6.23
CA LEU A 216 -5.78 14.32 5.17
C LEU A 216 -6.85 13.54 4.41
N ILE A 217 -8.09 13.47 4.92
CA ILE A 217 -9.20 12.71 4.32
C ILE A 217 -10.35 13.65 3.91
N GLN A 218 -10.05 14.89 3.59
CA GLN A 218 -11.05 15.81 3.05
C GLN A 218 -11.46 15.36 1.65
N SER A 219 -12.78 15.19 1.46
CA SER A 219 -13.33 14.87 0.14
C SER A 219 -13.62 16.12 -0.65
N PRO A 220 -13.27 16.12 -1.93
CA PRO A 220 -13.70 17.20 -2.83
C PRO A 220 -15.23 17.17 -2.95
N THR A 221 -15.83 18.32 -3.22
CA THR A 221 -17.29 18.44 -3.46
C THR A 221 -17.72 17.73 -4.73
N GLU A 222 -16.86 17.73 -5.74
CA GLU A 222 -17.07 17.07 -7.03
C GLU A 222 -15.86 16.21 -7.43
N ILE A 223 -16.10 15.15 -8.17
CA ILE A 223 -15.06 14.17 -8.56
C ILE A 223 -14.01 14.79 -9.50
N ASN A 224 -14.41 15.71 -10.36
CA ASN A 224 -13.49 16.44 -11.24
C ASN A 224 -12.51 17.33 -10.48
N GLN A 225 -12.77 17.61 -9.21
CA GLN A 225 -11.90 18.39 -8.31
C GLN A 225 -10.91 17.53 -7.54
N ILE A 226 -10.82 16.22 -7.80
CA ILE A 226 -9.81 15.36 -7.18
C ILE A 226 -8.42 15.78 -7.67
N THR A 227 -7.61 16.28 -6.75
CA THR A 227 -6.24 16.74 -7.00
C THR A 227 -5.22 15.69 -6.57
N GLU A 228 -3.94 15.91 -6.94
CA GLU A 228 -2.84 15.09 -6.46
C GLU A 228 -2.73 15.10 -4.93
N ARG A 229 -2.98 16.25 -4.30
CA ARG A 229 -2.96 16.38 -2.84
C ARG A 229 -3.94 15.42 -2.16
N HIS A 230 -5.16 15.28 -2.68
CA HIS A 230 -6.13 14.31 -2.16
C HIS A 230 -5.58 12.88 -2.26
N ALA A 231 -5.04 12.50 -3.41
CA ALA A 231 -4.53 11.16 -3.63
C ALA A 231 -3.34 10.81 -2.72
N VAL A 232 -2.33 11.70 -2.62
CA VAL A 232 -1.15 11.44 -1.79
C VAL A 232 -1.49 11.47 -0.30
N SER A 233 -2.42 12.32 0.13
CA SER A 233 -2.89 12.41 1.52
C SER A 233 -3.59 11.12 1.96
N ALA A 234 -4.54 10.63 1.17
CA ALA A 234 -5.23 9.37 1.45
C ALA A 234 -4.26 8.18 1.45
N LYS A 235 -3.32 8.15 0.48
CA LYS A 235 -2.28 7.13 0.42
C LYS A 235 -1.37 7.14 1.64
N TYR A 236 -1.01 8.32 2.14
CA TYR A 236 -0.19 8.46 3.34
C TYR A 236 -0.89 7.85 4.56
N VAL A 237 -2.14 8.22 4.79
CA VAL A 237 -2.94 7.65 5.88
C VAL A 237 -3.07 6.14 5.76
N ALA A 238 -3.31 5.62 4.56
CA ALA A 238 -3.41 4.18 4.30
C ALA A 238 -2.09 3.42 4.57
N LYS A 239 -0.93 4.06 4.39
CA LYS A 239 0.39 3.44 4.61
C LYS A 239 0.89 3.46 6.04
N LEU A 240 0.35 4.32 6.91
CA LEU A 240 0.72 4.35 8.32
C LEU A 240 0.28 3.05 9.02
N PRO A 241 0.89 2.65 10.16
CA PRO A 241 0.55 1.42 10.86
C PRO A 241 -0.95 1.28 11.13
N HIS A 242 -1.58 0.22 10.65
CA HIS A 242 -3.04 0.04 10.70
C HIS A 242 -3.57 -0.19 12.10
N GLN A 243 -2.81 -0.88 12.96
CA GLN A 243 -3.21 -1.20 14.33
C GLN A 243 -3.05 -0.02 15.33
N ASN A 244 -2.79 1.18 14.83
CA ASN A 244 -2.67 2.37 15.67
C ASN A 244 -4.06 2.93 16.01
N LEU A 245 -4.59 2.55 17.17
CA LEU A 245 -5.92 2.95 17.63
C LEU A 245 -6.05 4.48 17.76
N THR A 246 -5.04 5.15 18.31
CA THR A 246 -5.07 6.62 18.50
C THR A 246 -5.25 7.34 17.17
N LEU A 247 -4.50 6.92 16.15
CA LEU A 247 -4.64 7.48 14.80
C LEU A 247 -6.00 7.15 14.19
N ASN A 248 -6.48 5.91 14.34
CA ASN A 248 -7.78 5.49 13.81
C ASN A 248 -8.92 6.32 14.42
N LEU A 249 -8.90 6.55 15.72
CA LEU A 249 -9.89 7.39 16.39
C LEU A 249 -9.78 8.87 15.98
N ALA A 250 -8.58 9.39 15.84
CA ALA A 250 -8.37 10.76 15.37
C ALA A 250 -8.94 10.97 13.94
N ILE A 251 -8.76 10.01 13.05
CA ILE A 251 -9.33 10.05 11.68
C ILE A 251 -10.87 10.04 11.73
N LEU A 252 -11.48 9.32 12.67
CA LEU A 252 -12.94 9.18 12.79
C LEU A 252 -13.65 10.45 13.29
N SER A 253 -12.93 11.43 13.84
CA SER A 253 -13.51 12.56 14.59
C SER A 253 -14.50 13.44 13.82
N LYS A 254 -14.49 13.43 12.47
CA LYS A 254 -15.35 14.28 11.61
C LYS A 254 -16.16 13.51 10.57
N ASN A 255 -16.85 12.47 10.96
CA ASN A 255 -17.67 11.66 10.02
C ASN A 255 -16.87 11.13 8.83
N ALA A 256 -15.62 10.73 9.02
CA ALA A 256 -14.75 10.26 7.94
C ALA A 256 -15.33 9.06 7.19
N VAL A 257 -15.89 8.07 7.89
CA VAL A 257 -16.42 6.85 7.24
C VAL A 257 -17.53 7.15 6.24
N PRO A 258 -18.63 7.86 6.58
CA PRO A 258 -19.66 8.18 5.58
C PRO A 258 -19.12 9.05 4.43
N THR A 259 -18.19 9.94 4.72
CA THR A 259 -17.53 10.77 3.69
C THR A 259 -16.72 9.92 2.72
N ILE A 260 -15.89 9.01 3.23
CA ILE A 260 -15.11 8.06 2.42
C ILE A 260 -16.03 7.21 1.54
N LEU A 261 -17.07 6.62 2.12
CA LEU A 261 -17.99 5.74 1.41
C LEU A 261 -18.77 6.50 0.32
N LYS A 262 -19.22 7.73 0.60
CA LYS A 262 -19.85 8.58 -0.42
C LYS A 262 -18.91 8.82 -1.59
N THR A 263 -17.66 9.15 -1.32
CA THR A 263 -16.66 9.43 -2.36
C THR A 263 -16.31 8.18 -3.16
N ILE A 264 -16.13 7.03 -2.51
CA ILE A 264 -15.92 5.74 -3.19
C ILE A 264 -17.08 5.47 -4.16
N ASN A 265 -18.32 5.57 -3.69
CA ASN A 265 -19.52 5.36 -4.53
C ASN A 265 -19.59 6.33 -5.71
N GLN A 266 -19.21 7.58 -5.49
CA GLN A 266 -19.17 8.58 -6.57
C GLN A 266 -18.13 8.22 -7.63
N ILE A 267 -16.91 7.86 -7.23
CA ILE A 267 -15.82 7.45 -8.15
C ILE A 267 -16.23 6.20 -8.93
N GLN A 268 -16.85 5.22 -8.28
CA GLN A 268 -17.30 4.00 -8.94
C GLN A 268 -18.41 4.25 -9.98
N ARG A 269 -19.30 5.22 -9.72
CA ARG A 269 -20.39 5.59 -10.67
C ARG A 269 -19.89 6.40 -11.85
N SER A 270 -18.99 7.35 -11.61
CA SER A 270 -18.47 8.27 -12.65
C SER A 270 -17.31 7.68 -13.45
N GLY A 271 -16.71 6.61 -12.93
CA GLY A 271 -15.48 6.02 -13.47
C GLY A 271 -14.23 6.83 -13.10
N THR A 272 -13.08 6.16 -13.17
CA THR A 272 -11.77 6.76 -12.83
C THR A 272 -11.27 7.77 -13.88
N ARG A 273 -11.99 7.90 -15.02
CA ARG A 273 -11.61 8.83 -16.10
C ARG A 273 -11.92 10.29 -15.79
N SER A 274 -12.69 10.57 -14.75
CA SER A 274 -13.07 11.95 -14.36
C SER A 274 -11.88 12.77 -13.84
N SER A 275 -10.87 12.14 -13.27
CA SER A 275 -9.61 12.77 -12.86
C SER A 275 -8.47 11.76 -12.97
N ARG A 276 -7.29 12.23 -13.41
CA ARG A 276 -6.06 11.39 -13.47
C ARG A 276 -5.63 10.86 -12.09
N TYR A 277 -6.10 11.47 -11.01
CA TYR A 277 -5.80 11.06 -9.63
C TYR A 277 -6.89 10.22 -8.97
N ALA A 278 -8.02 10.00 -9.65
CA ALA A 278 -9.17 9.32 -9.06
C ALA A 278 -8.87 7.88 -8.63
N SER A 279 -8.10 7.12 -9.43
CA SER A 279 -7.70 5.75 -9.09
C SER A 279 -6.81 5.71 -7.84
N ALA A 280 -5.75 6.51 -7.81
CA ALA A 280 -4.84 6.57 -6.65
C ALA A 280 -5.55 7.09 -5.38
N TYR A 281 -6.50 8.00 -5.53
CA TYR A 281 -7.31 8.48 -4.42
C TYR A 281 -8.23 7.38 -3.88
N LEU A 282 -8.89 6.63 -4.76
CA LEU A 282 -9.72 5.49 -4.39
C LEU A 282 -8.92 4.43 -3.62
N GLU A 283 -7.72 4.09 -4.09
CA GLU A 283 -6.81 3.17 -3.38
C GLU A 283 -6.51 3.65 -1.96
N GLY A 284 -6.21 4.93 -1.78
CA GLY A 284 -5.97 5.52 -0.47
C GLY A 284 -7.20 5.49 0.44
N LEU A 285 -8.39 5.75 -0.10
CA LEU A 285 -9.65 5.69 0.66
C LEU A 285 -9.99 4.27 1.09
N VAL A 286 -9.85 3.29 0.19
CA VAL A 286 -10.06 1.87 0.52
C VAL A 286 -9.04 1.41 1.56
N GLY A 287 -7.76 1.77 1.41
CA GLY A 287 -6.74 1.50 2.42
C GLY A 287 -7.05 2.10 3.79
N THR A 288 -7.67 3.29 3.82
CA THR A 288 -8.13 3.91 5.07
C THR A 288 -9.28 3.11 5.71
N LEU A 289 -10.21 2.57 4.93
CA LEU A 289 -11.25 1.68 5.46
C LEU A 289 -10.65 0.38 6.01
N VAL A 290 -9.65 -0.18 5.33
CA VAL A 290 -8.94 -1.40 5.78
C VAL A 290 -8.28 -1.18 7.14
N ARG A 291 -7.70 0.00 7.42
CA ARG A 291 -7.13 0.29 8.75
C ARG A 291 -8.15 0.09 9.87
N PHE A 292 -9.39 0.54 9.69
CA PHE A 292 -10.43 0.40 10.71
C PHE A 292 -10.76 -1.07 10.99
N THR A 293 -10.64 -1.95 10.01
CA THR A 293 -10.88 -3.39 10.20
C THR A 293 -9.86 -4.07 11.10
N THR A 294 -8.71 -3.46 11.37
CA THR A 294 -7.69 -4.01 12.28
C THR A 294 -7.94 -3.66 13.75
N THR A 295 -8.85 -2.75 14.03
CA THR A 295 -9.16 -2.24 15.39
C THR A 295 -10.64 -2.38 15.77
N LEU A 296 -11.30 -3.43 15.28
CA LEU A 296 -12.73 -3.72 15.53
C LEU A 296 -13.06 -4.06 16.98
N TYR A 297 -12.06 -4.26 17.84
CA TYR A 297 -12.26 -4.40 19.28
C TYR A 297 -12.70 -3.07 19.94
N GLU A 298 -12.48 -1.93 19.26
CA GLU A 298 -12.96 -0.61 19.69
C GLU A 298 -14.45 -0.45 19.35
N PRO A 299 -15.32 -0.21 20.35
CA PRO A 299 -16.78 -0.17 20.16
C PRO A 299 -17.26 0.83 19.11
N GLN A 300 -16.64 2.00 19.03
CA GLN A 300 -17.00 3.03 18.06
C GLN A 300 -16.71 2.58 16.62
N ILE A 301 -15.56 1.96 16.41
CA ILE A 301 -15.15 1.44 15.09
C ILE A 301 -16.03 0.25 14.70
N LEU A 302 -16.29 -0.67 15.64
CA LEU A 302 -17.18 -1.80 15.43
C LEU A 302 -18.60 -1.35 15.04
N PHE A 303 -19.11 -0.35 15.72
CA PHE A 303 -20.43 0.22 15.41
C PHE A 303 -20.49 0.77 13.99
N LEU A 304 -19.48 1.54 13.57
CA LEU A 304 -19.41 2.10 12.21
C LEU A 304 -19.26 1.00 11.14
N ALA A 305 -18.42 0.01 11.38
CA ALA A 305 -18.23 -1.11 10.47
C ALA A 305 -19.53 -1.91 10.25
N ARG A 306 -20.33 -2.08 11.29
CA ARG A 306 -21.67 -2.68 11.22
C ARG A 306 -22.67 -1.75 10.54
N ASN A 307 -22.77 -0.51 10.98
CA ASN A 307 -23.76 0.43 10.47
C ASN A 307 -23.63 0.66 8.96
N TYR A 308 -22.41 0.69 8.45
CA TYR A 308 -22.11 0.88 7.03
C TYR A 308 -21.82 -0.43 6.27
N ASN A 309 -22.05 -1.57 6.89
CA ASN A 309 -21.86 -2.90 6.31
C ASN A 309 -20.55 -3.04 5.50
N PHE A 310 -19.41 -2.91 6.17
CA PHE A 310 -18.09 -2.96 5.52
C PHE A 310 -17.89 -4.23 4.71
N THR A 311 -18.48 -5.37 5.13
CA THR A 311 -18.39 -6.62 4.39
C THR A 311 -18.96 -6.48 2.97
N SER A 312 -20.14 -5.88 2.86
CA SER A 312 -20.75 -5.62 1.54
C SER A 312 -19.94 -4.61 0.74
N VAL A 313 -19.41 -3.56 1.38
CA VAL A 313 -18.58 -2.55 0.70
C VAL A 313 -17.36 -3.19 0.03
N PHE A 314 -16.58 -3.98 0.78
CA PHE A 314 -15.40 -4.65 0.21
C PHE A 314 -15.80 -5.70 -0.83
N THR A 315 -16.91 -6.41 -0.64
CA THR A 315 -17.41 -7.37 -1.64
C THR A 315 -17.77 -6.68 -2.96
N GLU A 316 -18.42 -5.52 -2.91
CA GLU A 316 -18.74 -4.74 -4.11
C GLU A 316 -17.49 -4.22 -4.83
N LEU A 317 -16.46 -3.83 -4.07
CA LEU A 317 -15.17 -3.39 -4.62
C LEU A 317 -14.43 -4.52 -5.34
N LEU A 318 -14.61 -5.79 -4.93
CA LEU A 318 -14.11 -6.95 -5.68
C LEU A 318 -14.88 -7.19 -6.99
N ILE A 319 -16.18 -6.88 -7.03
CA ILE A 319 -17.01 -7.08 -8.23
C ILE A 319 -16.69 -6.06 -9.32
N LYS A 320 -16.42 -4.82 -8.94
CA LYS A 320 -16.14 -3.70 -9.84
C LYS A 320 -14.76 -3.10 -9.53
N PRO A 321 -13.69 -3.85 -9.80
CA PRO A 321 -12.35 -3.37 -9.48
C PRO A 321 -11.98 -2.21 -10.40
N SER A 322 -11.38 -1.19 -9.81
CA SER A 322 -10.77 -0.07 -10.53
C SER A 322 -9.27 -0.26 -10.72
N SER A 323 -8.65 -1.05 -9.85
CA SER A 323 -7.23 -1.43 -9.90
C SER A 323 -6.98 -2.70 -9.08
N ASP A 324 -5.84 -3.36 -9.33
CA ASP A 324 -5.37 -4.51 -8.57
C ASP A 324 -5.22 -4.17 -7.08
N GLU A 325 -4.75 -2.96 -6.77
CA GLU A 325 -4.58 -2.51 -5.39
C GLU A 325 -5.91 -2.41 -4.65
N VAL A 326 -6.98 -1.93 -5.30
CA VAL A 326 -8.33 -1.92 -4.71
C VAL A 326 -8.82 -3.33 -4.44
N GLN A 327 -8.58 -4.28 -5.35
CA GLN A 327 -8.93 -5.69 -5.14
C GLN A 327 -8.15 -6.28 -3.96
N ARG A 328 -6.84 -6.09 -3.92
CA ARG A 328 -5.96 -6.55 -2.86
C ARG A 328 -6.39 -6.02 -1.49
N LEU A 329 -6.59 -4.72 -1.39
CA LEU A 329 -7.04 -4.06 -0.15
C LEU A 329 -8.43 -4.55 0.28
N SER A 330 -9.34 -4.75 -0.66
CA SER A 330 -10.69 -5.25 -0.37
C SER A 330 -10.65 -6.68 0.16
N ALA A 331 -9.80 -7.55 -0.39
CA ALA A 331 -9.58 -8.90 0.11
C ALA A 331 -8.99 -8.89 1.53
N ILE A 332 -8.01 -8.02 1.83
CA ILE A 332 -7.46 -7.83 3.17
C ILE A 332 -8.54 -7.33 4.16
N GLY A 333 -9.38 -6.40 3.74
CA GLY A 333 -10.51 -5.93 4.55
C GLY A 333 -11.47 -7.06 4.89
N LEU A 334 -11.80 -7.93 3.94
CA LEU A 334 -12.64 -9.11 4.14
C LEU A 334 -11.98 -10.15 5.05
N GLU A 335 -10.67 -10.38 4.92
CA GLU A 335 -9.89 -11.23 5.82
C GLU A 335 -9.99 -10.77 7.27
N ASN A 336 -9.73 -9.48 7.52
CA ASN A 336 -9.79 -8.88 8.85
C ASN A 336 -11.20 -8.98 9.46
N LEU A 337 -12.24 -8.68 8.68
CA LEU A 337 -13.63 -8.78 9.10
C LEU A 337 -14.02 -10.23 9.43
N SER A 338 -13.68 -11.17 8.56
CA SER A 338 -13.97 -12.59 8.73
C SER A 338 -13.27 -13.17 9.96
N SER A 339 -12.02 -12.81 10.21
CA SER A 339 -11.28 -13.21 11.41
C SER A 339 -11.97 -12.74 12.69
N GLN A 340 -12.58 -11.56 12.71
CA GLN A 340 -13.35 -11.06 13.85
C GLN A 340 -14.75 -11.70 13.93
N SER A 341 -15.32 -12.08 12.81
CA SER A 341 -16.63 -12.73 12.71
C SER A 341 -16.73 -13.96 13.62
N ILE A 342 -15.67 -14.75 13.70
CA ILE A 342 -15.56 -15.93 14.57
C ILE A 342 -15.76 -15.56 16.04
N ASN A 343 -15.22 -14.43 16.48
CA ASN A 343 -15.33 -13.96 17.87
C ASN A 343 -16.72 -13.40 18.20
N LEU A 344 -17.42 -12.85 17.20
CA LEU A 344 -18.74 -12.26 17.34
C LEU A 344 -19.86 -13.31 17.38
N SER A 345 -19.59 -14.53 16.92
CA SER A 345 -20.55 -15.63 16.82
C SER A 345 -20.73 -16.44 18.10
N LYS A 346 -20.16 -16.03 19.24
CA LYS A 346 -20.44 -16.67 20.53
C LYS A 346 -21.94 -16.56 20.82
N ALA A 347 -22.61 -17.71 20.92
CA ALA A 347 -24.01 -17.77 21.29
C ALA A 347 -24.24 -16.90 22.54
N PRO A 348 -25.29 -16.07 22.57
CA PRO A 348 -25.62 -15.34 23.78
C PRO A 348 -25.76 -16.36 24.90
N GLN A 349 -24.98 -16.21 25.98
CA GLN A 349 -25.17 -17.02 27.18
C GLN A 349 -26.57 -16.65 27.68
N ILE A 350 -27.54 -17.52 27.42
CA ILE A 350 -28.86 -17.43 28.02
C ILE A 350 -28.59 -17.63 29.50
N LYS A 351 -28.50 -16.52 30.25
CA LYS A 351 -28.63 -16.56 31.70
C LYS A 351 -29.97 -17.24 31.93
N ARG A 352 -29.94 -18.49 32.36
CA ARG A 352 -31.13 -19.18 32.86
C ARG A 352 -31.60 -18.42 34.07
N THR A 353 -32.35 -17.35 33.87
CA THR A 353 -33.24 -16.81 34.88
C THR A 353 -34.26 -17.91 35.14
N LYS A 354 -34.24 -18.45 36.36
CA LYS A 354 -35.26 -19.34 36.86
C LYS A 354 -36.59 -18.56 36.82
N PHE A 355 -37.29 -18.66 35.66
CA PHE A 355 -38.66 -18.18 35.62
C PHE A 355 -39.54 -19.24 36.23
N VAL A 356 -40.08 -18.86 37.36
CA VAL A 356 -41.16 -19.49 38.11
C VAL A 356 -42.31 -19.77 37.15
N LYS A 357 -42.78 -21.02 37.17
CA LYS A 357 -44.00 -21.47 36.52
C LYS A 357 -45.15 -20.58 36.96
N LEU A 358 -45.79 -19.89 36.08
CA LEU A 358 -47.21 -19.52 36.25
C LEU A 358 -47.88 -19.30 34.89
N PHE A 359 -49.06 -19.93 34.81
CA PHE A 359 -50.20 -19.74 33.92
C PHE A 359 -50.29 -20.43 32.56
N TYR A 360 -51.21 -21.35 32.55
CA TYR A 360 -52.00 -21.90 31.47
C TYR A 360 -52.57 -20.82 30.55
N LEU A 361 -52.38 -20.98 29.23
CA LEU A 361 -53.27 -20.39 28.23
C LEU A 361 -53.46 -21.39 27.06
N PRO A 362 -54.67 -21.44 26.47
CA PRO A 362 -55.11 -22.57 25.68
C PRO A 362 -54.61 -22.56 24.23
N LYS A 363 -54.43 -23.77 23.69
CA LYS A 363 -54.19 -24.07 22.30
C LYS A 363 -55.33 -23.52 21.40
N PHE A 364 -55.03 -22.56 20.58
CA PHE A 364 -55.78 -22.39 19.29
C PHE A 364 -54.91 -21.74 18.25
N LEU A 365 -55.02 -22.34 17.04
CA LEU A 365 -54.54 -21.92 15.73
C LEU A 365 -53.13 -22.43 15.32
N SER A 366 -53.16 -23.65 14.81
CA SER A 366 -52.18 -24.15 13.84
C SER A 366 -52.34 -23.41 12.51
N PHE A 367 -51.48 -22.42 12.25
CA PHE A 367 -51.29 -21.94 10.88
C PHE A 367 -50.11 -22.65 10.25
N GLY A 368 -50.34 -23.09 9.01
CA GLY A 368 -49.54 -24.01 8.23
C GLY A 368 -48.02 -23.70 8.25
N SER A 369 -47.26 -24.72 8.56
CA SER A 369 -45.82 -24.70 8.38
C SER A 369 -45.51 -24.66 6.89
N SER A 370 -45.27 -23.46 6.34
CA SER A 370 -44.48 -23.37 5.14
C SER A 370 -43.15 -24.05 5.44
N LYS A 371 -42.82 -25.13 4.76
CA LYS A 371 -41.50 -25.76 4.76
C LYS A 371 -40.47 -24.69 4.35
N ARG A 372 -40.01 -23.89 5.30
CA ARG A 372 -38.78 -23.14 5.12
C ARG A 372 -37.70 -24.16 4.82
N ARG A 373 -37.26 -24.24 3.55
CA ARG A 373 -36.01 -24.92 3.21
C ARG A 373 -34.98 -24.42 4.22
N LYS A 374 -34.50 -25.30 5.11
CA LYS A 374 -33.36 -25.00 5.96
C LYS A 374 -32.21 -24.73 5.00
N LEU A 375 -31.87 -23.47 4.84
CA LEU A 375 -30.61 -23.08 4.22
C LEU A 375 -29.52 -23.82 5.00
N PRO A 376 -28.55 -24.46 4.32
CA PRO A 376 -27.44 -25.10 5.00
C PRO A 376 -26.82 -24.06 5.95
N GLY A 377 -26.71 -24.41 7.23
CA GLY A 377 -26.24 -23.47 8.25
C GLY A 377 -24.83 -22.99 7.92
N CYS A 378 -24.58 -21.71 8.09
CA CYS A 378 -23.24 -21.14 7.90
C CYS A 378 -22.21 -21.89 8.75
N PRO A 379 -21.03 -22.24 8.20
CA PRO A 379 -19.99 -22.92 8.95
C PRO A 379 -19.41 -22.07 10.10
N VAL A 380 -19.41 -20.75 9.96
CA VAL A 380 -18.81 -19.82 10.92
C VAL A 380 -19.75 -19.50 12.08
N HIS A 381 -21.05 -19.34 11.81
CA HIS A 381 -22.03 -18.85 12.78
C HIS A 381 -23.00 -19.94 13.22
N ARG A 382 -23.16 -20.14 14.53
CA ARG A 382 -24.14 -21.04 15.12
C ARG A 382 -25.54 -20.43 15.25
N GLY A 383 -25.74 -19.26 14.70
CA GLY A 383 -26.99 -18.46 14.77
C GLY A 383 -27.30 -17.77 13.45
N ALA A 384 -27.98 -16.63 13.50
CA ALA A 384 -28.29 -15.84 12.33
C ALA A 384 -27.03 -15.25 11.71
N CYS A 385 -26.74 -15.61 10.48
CA CYS A 385 -25.68 -14.97 9.69
C CYS A 385 -26.12 -13.58 9.24
N SER A 386 -25.19 -12.65 9.25
CA SER A 386 -25.40 -11.30 8.75
C SER A 386 -24.07 -10.72 8.28
N SER A 387 -24.00 -10.29 7.03
CA SER A 387 -22.87 -9.53 6.51
C SER A 387 -22.64 -8.25 7.31
N GLN A 388 -23.71 -7.64 7.80
CA GLN A 388 -23.68 -6.40 8.56
C GLN A 388 -23.28 -6.60 10.03
N ASN A 389 -23.94 -7.51 10.74
CA ASN A 389 -23.78 -7.64 12.20
C ASN A 389 -22.66 -8.58 12.61
N THR A 390 -22.41 -9.62 11.83
CA THR A 390 -21.40 -10.65 12.11
C THR A 390 -20.31 -10.72 11.05
N PHE A 391 -20.26 -9.81 10.09
CA PHE A 391 -19.28 -9.78 8.99
C PHE A 391 -19.17 -11.10 8.23
N CYS A 392 -20.29 -11.79 8.02
CA CYS A 392 -20.32 -13.09 7.38
C CYS A 392 -20.01 -13.01 5.88
N LEU A 393 -18.91 -13.64 5.44
CA LEU A 393 -18.53 -13.68 4.02
C LEU A 393 -19.53 -14.45 3.17
N VAL A 394 -20.18 -15.47 3.73
CA VAL A 394 -21.16 -16.29 3.02
C VAL A 394 -22.43 -15.48 2.76
N ASP A 395 -22.96 -14.79 3.78
CA ASP A 395 -24.12 -13.93 3.66
C ASP A 395 -23.87 -12.74 2.70
N ALA A 396 -22.65 -12.20 2.71
CA ALA A 396 -22.22 -11.14 1.79
C ALA A 396 -22.01 -11.62 0.34
N LYS A 397 -22.05 -12.94 0.07
CA LYS A 397 -21.65 -13.55 -1.22
C LYS A 397 -20.21 -13.21 -1.64
N ALA A 398 -19.33 -13.00 -0.65
CA ALA A 398 -17.93 -12.65 -0.87
C ALA A 398 -17.10 -13.87 -1.30
N VAL A 399 -17.48 -15.09 -0.90
CA VAL A 399 -16.69 -16.32 -1.13
C VAL A 399 -16.44 -16.56 -2.61
N GLU A 400 -17.48 -16.51 -3.44
CA GLU A 400 -17.36 -16.70 -4.90
C GLU A 400 -16.47 -15.63 -5.54
N ARG A 401 -16.51 -14.40 -5.03
CA ARG A 401 -15.70 -13.29 -5.52
C ARG A 401 -14.22 -13.43 -5.13
N LEU A 402 -13.96 -13.84 -3.92
CA LEU A 402 -12.60 -14.16 -3.46
C LEU A 402 -12.02 -15.34 -4.25
N LEU A 403 -12.82 -16.37 -4.51
CA LEU A 403 -12.40 -17.49 -5.35
C LEU A 403 -12.08 -17.06 -6.79
N ALA A 404 -12.83 -16.12 -7.36
CA ALA A 404 -12.53 -15.56 -8.67
C ALA A 404 -11.21 -14.78 -8.70
N CYS A 405 -10.80 -14.17 -7.58
CA CYS A 405 -9.51 -13.51 -7.45
C CYS A 405 -8.32 -14.47 -7.41
N LEU A 406 -8.54 -15.78 -7.19
CA LEU A 406 -7.45 -16.77 -7.25
C LEU A 406 -6.91 -16.99 -8.67
N ASP A 407 -7.69 -16.65 -9.70
CA ASP A 407 -7.29 -16.71 -11.10
C ASP A 407 -6.69 -15.38 -11.60
N HIS A 408 -6.34 -14.46 -10.70
CA HIS A 408 -5.82 -13.14 -11.05
C HIS A 408 -4.33 -13.18 -11.40
N GLU A 409 -3.89 -12.36 -12.38
CA GLU A 409 -2.49 -12.29 -12.79
C GLU A 409 -1.56 -11.71 -11.71
N ASN A 410 -2.08 -10.80 -10.87
CA ASN A 410 -1.32 -10.19 -9.80
C ASN A 410 -1.29 -11.07 -8.55
N VAL A 411 -0.11 -11.56 -8.21
CA VAL A 411 0.15 -12.47 -7.08
C VAL A 411 -0.30 -11.89 -5.73
N GLU A 412 -0.16 -10.60 -5.51
CA GLU A 412 -0.57 -9.95 -4.25
C GLU A 412 -2.11 -9.98 -4.07
N VAL A 413 -2.87 -9.87 -5.16
CA VAL A 413 -4.34 -10.03 -5.15
C VAL A 413 -4.72 -11.47 -4.82
N VAL A 414 -4.05 -12.42 -5.46
CA VAL A 414 -4.25 -13.86 -5.23
C VAL A 414 -3.97 -14.22 -3.77
N GLU A 415 -2.84 -13.77 -3.24
CA GLU A 415 -2.44 -14.06 -1.85
C GLU A 415 -3.43 -13.48 -0.84
N ALA A 416 -3.87 -12.23 -1.03
CA ALA A 416 -4.86 -11.60 -0.17
C ALA A 416 -6.22 -12.32 -0.21
N ALA A 417 -6.67 -12.73 -1.39
CA ALA A 417 -7.91 -13.48 -1.56
C ALA A 417 -7.85 -14.85 -0.91
N LEU A 418 -6.74 -15.58 -1.09
CA LEU A 418 -6.52 -16.87 -0.46
C LEU A 418 -6.51 -16.75 1.07
N SER A 419 -5.85 -15.73 1.62
CA SER A 419 -5.84 -15.45 3.06
C SER A 419 -7.25 -15.22 3.61
N ALA A 420 -8.09 -14.47 2.90
CA ALA A 420 -9.49 -14.28 3.29
C ALA A 420 -10.28 -15.59 3.27
N ILE A 421 -10.06 -16.47 2.30
CA ILE A 421 -10.70 -17.80 2.22
C ILE A 421 -10.24 -18.70 3.36
N ILE A 422 -8.96 -18.64 3.73
CA ILE A 422 -8.36 -19.44 4.82
C ILE A 422 -9.07 -19.17 6.15
N THR A 423 -9.59 -17.96 6.38
CA THR A 423 -10.35 -17.65 7.61
C THR A 423 -11.59 -18.54 7.81
N LEU A 424 -12.15 -19.08 6.71
CA LEU A 424 -13.27 -20.02 6.76
C LEU A 424 -12.86 -21.45 7.14
N LEU A 425 -11.57 -21.74 7.16
CA LEU A 425 -10.99 -23.04 7.51
C LEU A 425 -10.27 -23.03 8.86
N ASP A 426 -10.41 -21.95 9.64
CA ASP A 426 -9.87 -21.84 11.00
C ASP A 426 -10.46 -22.92 11.91
N GLU A 427 -9.67 -23.40 12.88
CA GLU A 427 -10.08 -24.46 13.81
C GLU A 427 -11.27 -24.08 14.71
N LYS A 428 -11.57 -22.78 14.82
CA LYS A 428 -12.71 -22.25 15.60
C LYS A 428 -14.04 -22.32 14.85
N VAL A 429 -14.03 -22.61 13.55
CA VAL A 429 -15.23 -22.76 12.71
C VAL A 429 -15.58 -24.24 12.52
N ASP A 430 -16.75 -24.52 11.96
CA ASP A 430 -17.14 -25.89 11.53
C ASP A 430 -16.44 -26.20 10.19
N VAL A 431 -15.20 -26.71 10.30
CA VAL A 431 -14.33 -26.96 9.14
C VAL A 431 -14.96 -27.94 8.15
N ASP A 432 -15.70 -28.96 8.63
CA ASP A 432 -16.33 -29.97 7.77
C ASP A 432 -17.40 -29.32 6.88
N LYS A 433 -18.22 -28.42 7.44
CA LYS A 433 -19.19 -27.63 6.66
C LYS A 433 -18.52 -26.61 5.72
N SER A 434 -17.44 -25.97 6.18
CA SER A 434 -16.68 -25.02 5.34
C SER A 434 -16.11 -25.71 4.12
N VAL A 435 -15.47 -26.85 4.30
CA VAL A 435 -14.90 -27.64 3.22
C VAL A 435 -15.99 -28.12 2.26
N SER A 436 -17.14 -28.61 2.77
CA SER A 436 -18.28 -28.99 1.93
C SER A 436 -18.79 -27.83 1.08
N MET A 437 -19.02 -26.67 1.71
CA MET A 437 -19.46 -25.45 1.03
C MET A 437 -18.46 -24.98 -0.05
N LEU A 438 -17.16 -24.96 0.29
CA LEU A 438 -16.12 -24.54 -0.65
C LEU A 438 -15.95 -25.53 -1.81
N SER A 439 -16.15 -26.83 -1.56
CA SER A 439 -16.14 -27.86 -2.62
C SER A 439 -17.32 -27.71 -3.60
N GLU A 440 -18.49 -27.26 -3.14
CA GLU A 440 -19.65 -26.97 -4.00
C GLU A 440 -19.40 -25.83 -5.00
N VAL A 441 -18.52 -24.89 -4.66
CA VAL A 441 -18.15 -23.75 -5.51
C VAL A 441 -16.80 -23.92 -6.22
N ASN A 442 -16.34 -25.17 -6.37
CA ASN A 442 -15.11 -25.55 -7.07
C ASN A 442 -13.81 -24.93 -6.50
N ALA A 443 -13.76 -24.65 -5.20
CA ALA A 443 -12.58 -24.08 -4.57
C ALA A 443 -11.37 -25.02 -4.66
N VAL A 444 -11.57 -26.35 -4.57
CA VAL A 444 -10.51 -27.36 -4.66
C VAL A 444 -9.73 -27.21 -5.95
N GLN A 445 -10.43 -27.18 -7.10
CA GLN A 445 -9.77 -27.09 -8.41
C GLN A 445 -9.00 -25.78 -8.58
N ARG A 446 -9.52 -24.66 -8.08
CA ARG A 446 -8.83 -23.35 -8.13
C ARG A 446 -7.55 -23.36 -7.30
N VAL A 447 -7.58 -23.94 -6.10
CA VAL A 447 -6.39 -24.06 -5.25
C VAL A 447 -5.36 -25.02 -5.84
N LEU A 448 -5.80 -26.12 -6.48
CA LEU A 448 -4.91 -27.03 -7.21
C LEU A 448 -4.22 -26.33 -8.39
N ASN A 449 -4.93 -25.50 -9.13
CA ASN A 449 -4.34 -24.71 -10.20
C ASN A 449 -3.32 -23.70 -9.64
N LEU A 450 -3.69 -23.01 -8.57
CA LEU A 450 -2.84 -22.02 -7.91
C LEU A 450 -1.48 -22.59 -7.48
N VAL A 451 -1.46 -23.77 -6.86
CA VAL A 451 -0.20 -24.39 -6.39
C VAL A 451 0.70 -24.83 -7.55
N LYS A 452 0.10 -25.09 -8.72
CA LYS A 452 0.84 -25.45 -9.95
C LYS A 452 1.41 -24.24 -10.68
N GLU A 453 0.67 -23.13 -10.71
CA GLU A 453 1.02 -21.93 -11.46
C GLU A 453 2.01 -21.03 -10.71
N HIS A 454 1.96 -21.00 -9.39
CA HIS A 454 2.76 -20.12 -8.56
C HIS A 454 3.74 -20.87 -7.68
N GLN A 455 5.01 -20.48 -7.75
CA GLN A 455 6.10 -21.10 -6.97
C GLN A 455 6.61 -20.20 -5.82
N GLN A 456 5.88 -19.11 -5.50
CA GLN A 456 6.22 -18.26 -4.37
C GLN A 456 5.91 -18.97 -3.05
N GLU A 457 6.86 -18.91 -2.11
CA GLU A 457 6.81 -19.61 -0.83
C GLU A 457 5.52 -19.34 -0.05
N GLY A 458 5.11 -18.07 0.06
CA GLY A 458 3.89 -17.70 0.79
C GLY A 458 2.61 -18.31 0.21
N LEU A 459 2.52 -18.39 -1.13
CA LEU A 459 1.39 -19.04 -1.80
C LEU A 459 1.45 -20.55 -1.70
N TRP A 460 2.62 -21.18 -1.79
CA TRP A 460 2.76 -22.62 -1.59
C TRP A 460 2.30 -23.01 -0.19
N GLN A 461 2.79 -22.37 0.86
CA GLN A 461 2.38 -22.67 2.23
C GLN A 461 0.86 -22.62 2.40
N LYS A 462 0.25 -21.52 1.98
CA LYS A 462 -1.19 -21.30 2.10
C LYS A 462 -2.00 -22.30 1.28
N SER A 463 -1.61 -22.53 0.03
CA SER A 463 -2.30 -23.43 -0.89
C SER A 463 -2.20 -24.89 -0.44
N LEU A 464 -1.01 -25.34 -0.03
CA LEU A 464 -0.79 -26.69 0.50
C LEU A 464 -1.55 -26.90 1.81
N TRP A 465 -1.59 -25.90 2.68
CA TRP A 465 -2.38 -25.97 3.90
C TRP A 465 -3.89 -26.14 3.59
N VAL A 466 -4.41 -25.42 2.60
CA VAL A 466 -5.80 -25.57 2.17
C VAL A 466 -6.04 -26.96 1.58
N ILE A 467 -5.16 -27.47 0.73
CA ILE A 467 -5.25 -28.82 0.15
C ILE A 467 -5.27 -29.88 1.26
N ASP A 468 -4.40 -29.77 2.27
CA ASP A 468 -4.40 -30.67 3.43
C ASP A 468 -5.75 -30.66 4.17
N LYS A 469 -6.35 -29.47 4.39
CA LYS A 469 -7.70 -29.37 4.99
C LYS A 469 -8.78 -30.05 4.14
N PHE A 470 -8.74 -29.91 2.82
CA PHE A 470 -9.66 -30.59 1.92
C PHE A 470 -9.47 -32.11 1.93
N LEU A 471 -8.24 -32.61 1.99
CA LEU A 471 -7.95 -34.03 2.10
C LEU A 471 -8.45 -34.63 3.42
N MET A 472 -8.25 -33.90 4.52
CA MET A 472 -8.61 -34.40 5.87
C MET A 472 -10.10 -34.29 6.18
N LYS A 473 -10.82 -33.36 5.57
CA LYS A 473 -12.19 -32.96 5.95
C LYS A 473 -13.20 -32.96 4.80
N GLY A 474 -12.75 -33.05 3.55
CA GLY A 474 -13.61 -32.92 2.36
C GLY A 474 -14.33 -34.20 1.93
N GLY A 475 -14.15 -35.31 2.63
CA GLY A 475 -14.73 -36.59 2.28
C GLY A 475 -14.25 -37.15 0.93
N ASP A 476 -14.92 -38.19 0.45
CA ASP A 476 -14.50 -38.93 -0.75
C ASP A 476 -14.43 -38.08 -2.02
N LYS A 477 -15.32 -37.10 -2.17
CA LYS A 477 -15.34 -36.24 -3.36
C LYS A 477 -14.07 -35.39 -3.45
N SER A 478 -13.74 -34.64 -2.41
CA SER A 478 -12.53 -33.78 -2.42
C SER A 478 -11.25 -34.62 -2.50
N ALA A 479 -11.22 -35.75 -1.81
CA ALA A 479 -10.10 -36.68 -1.89
C ALA A 479 -9.93 -37.23 -3.32
N SER A 480 -11.04 -37.58 -4.01
CA SER A 480 -11.03 -38.02 -5.40
C SER A 480 -10.55 -36.93 -6.34
N ASP A 481 -11.09 -35.72 -6.22
CA ASP A 481 -10.72 -34.57 -7.07
C ASP A 481 -9.22 -34.24 -6.95
N ILE A 482 -8.66 -34.29 -5.73
CA ILE A 482 -7.24 -34.04 -5.48
C ILE A 482 -6.37 -35.20 -5.98
N SER A 483 -6.79 -36.46 -5.75
CA SER A 483 -6.01 -37.63 -6.17
C SER A 483 -5.99 -37.87 -7.68
N GLN A 484 -7.00 -37.35 -8.41
CA GLN A 484 -7.09 -37.42 -9.87
C GLN A 484 -6.25 -36.37 -10.58
N ASP A 485 -5.75 -35.34 -9.87
CA ASP A 485 -4.89 -34.34 -10.47
C ASP A 485 -3.51 -34.93 -10.78
N ARG A 486 -3.25 -35.14 -12.07
CA ARG A 486 -2.01 -35.79 -12.56
C ARG A 486 -0.74 -34.98 -12.32
N LEU A 487 -0.85 -33.68 -12.20
CA LEU A 487 0.29 -32.77 -12.03
C LEU A 487 0.63 -32.50 -10.57
N LEU A 488 -0.32 -32.70 -9.67
CA LEU A 488 -0.13 -32.44 -8.24
C LEU A 488 1.07 -33.18 -7.63
N PRO A 489 1.29 -34.51 -7.86
CA PRO A 489 2.45 -35.20 -7.30
C PRO A 489 3.79 -34.57 -7.71
N ALA A 490 3.93 -34.19 -8.98
CA ALA A 490 5.14 -33.54 -9.45
C ALA A 490 5.33 -32.15 -8.81
N THR A 491 4.25 -31.39 -8.64
CA THR A 491 4.26 -30.09 -7.97
C THR A 491 4.64 -30.23 -6.49
N LEU A 492 4.13 -31.24 -5.79
CA LEU A 492 4.48 -31.52 -4.39
C LEU A 492 5.95 -31.91 -4.23
N VAL A 493 6.50 -32.73 -5.16
CA VAL A 493 7.93 -33.06 -5.18
C VAL A 493 8.77 -31.81 -5.40
N ASN A 494 8.35 -30.91 -6.30
CA ASN A 494 9.02 -29.63 -6.50
C ASN A 494 8.99 -28.76 -5.23
N ALA A 495 7.83 -28.63 -4.59
CA ALA A 495 7.67 -27.90 -3.33
C ALA A 495 8.49 -28.52 -2.19
N PHE A 496 8.62 -29.84 -2.15
CA PHE A 496 9.47 -30.54 -1.19
C PHE A 496 10.96 -30.22 -1.37
N HIS A 497 11.44 -30.14 -2.60
CA HIS A 497 12.86 -29.88 -2.86
C HIS A 497 13.24 -28.40 -2.75
N HIS A 498 12.36 -27.50 -3.13
CA HIS A 498 12.66 -26.07 -3.26
C HIS A 498 11.99 -25.16 -2.21
N GLY A 499 10.97 -25.66 -1.50
CA GLY A 499 10.27 -24.93 -0.45
C GLY A 499 11.08 -24.83 0.85
N ASP A 500 10.64 -23.96 1.74
CA ASP A 500 11.16 -23.87 3.11
C ASP A 500 10.77 -25.08 3.97
N GLY A 501 11.18 -25.11 5.26
CA GLY A 501 10.91 -26.22 6.16
C GLY A 501 9.42 -26.57 6.29
N ASN A 502 8.56 -25.55 6.40
CA ASN A 502 7.11 -25.74 6.56
C ASN A 502 6.47 -26.24 5.26
N THR A 503 6.86 -25.69 4.12
CA THR A 503 6.39 -26.12 2.80
C THR A 503 6.79 -27.54 2.51
N ARG A 504 8.04 -27.94 2.84
CA ARG A 504 8.53 -29.32 2.71
C ARG A 504 7.72 -30.31 3.55
N GLU A 505 7.52 -30.00 4.82
CA GLU A 505 6.74 -30.85 5.74
C GLU A 505 5.31 -31.02 5.24
N MET A 506 4.68 -29.94 4.78
CA MET A 506 3.32 -29.99 4.26
C MET A 506 3.23 -30.80 2.95
N ALA A 507 4.17 -30.58 2.03
CA ALA A 507 4.23 -31.32 0.77
C ALA A 507 4.44 -32.84 1.02
N GLU A 508 5.34 -33.21 1.94
CA GLU A 508 5.57 -34.59 2.34
C GLU A 508 4.31 -35.23 2.96
N LYS A 509 3.64 -34.49 3.86
CA LYS A 509 2.39 -34.94 4.49
C LYS A 509 1.31 -35.27 3.46
N ILE A 510 1.12 -34.38 2.49
CA ILE A 510 0.13 -34.55 1.41
C ILE A 510 0.52 -35.75 0.53
N LEU A 511 1.80 -35.89 0.14
CA LEU A 511 2.28 -37.00 -0.65
C LEU A 511 2.04 -38.35 0.06
N ARG A 512 2.34 -38.46 1.35
CA ARG A 512 2.06 -39.67 2.15
C ARG A 512 0.58 -39.99 2.15
N HIS A 513 -0.28 -38.99 2.29
CA HIS A 513 -1.74 -39.19 2.31
C HIS A 513 -2.24 -39.71 0.95
N LEU A 514 -1.79 -39.10 -0.16
CA LEU A 514 -2.15 -39.53 -1.51
C LEU A 514 -1.70 -40.98 -1.80
N ASN A 515 -0.53 -41.39 -1.32
CA ASN A 515 -0.02 -42.76 -1.49
C ASN A 515 -0.78 -43.81 -0.66
N GLN A 516 -1.49 -43.41 0.40
CA GLN A 516 -2.29 -44.30 1.24
C GLN A 516 -3.73 -44.45 0.74
N MET A 517 -4.16 -43.62 -0.23
CA MET A 517 -5.49 -43.75 -0.82
C MET A 517 -5.56 -44.96 -1.74
N PRO A 518 -6.62 -45.78 -1.67
CA PRO A 518 -6.80 -46.87 -2.60
C PRO A 518 -6.96 -46.34 -4.01
N ASN A 519 -6.10 -46.78 -4.93
CA ASN A 519 -6.19 -46.46 -6.35
C ASN A 519 -7.56 -46.87 -6.88
N SER A 520 -8.43 -45.91 -7.16
CA SER A 520 -9.76 -46.14 -7.75
C SER A 520 -9.71 -46.58 -9.23
N SER A 521 -8.50 -46.87 -9.77
CA SER A 521 -8.29 -47.25 -11.17
C SER A 521 -8.04 -48.73 -11.45
N THR A 522 -8.25 -49.64 -10.47
CA THR A 522 -8.06 -51.10 -10.68
C THR A 522 -9.31 -51.94 -10.37
N SER A 523 -10.46 -51.52 -10.90
CA SER A 523 -11.59 -52.46 -10.94
C SER A 523 -12.41 -52.28 -12.21
N ASN A 524 -11.90 -52.76 -13.35
CA ASN A 524 -12.68 -53.23 -14.48
C ASN A 524 -11.80 -53.85 -15.58
N TYR A 525 -11.05 -54.89 -15.25
CA TYR A 525 -10.61 -55.93 -16.19
C TYR A 525 -10.48 -57.24 -15.46
N THR A 526 -11.60 -57.86 -15.16
CA THR A 526 -11.71 -59.30 -15.13
C THR A 526 -13.00 -59.66 -15.85
N MET A 527 -12.82 -60.45 -16.89
CA MET A 527 -13.84 -61.04 -17.74
C MET A 527 -15.03 -61.58 -16.98
#